data_aa35925383e2484c1089b41050c7e03f
#
_entry.id   aa35925383e2484c1089b41050c7e03f
#
_cell.length_a   1.000
_cell.length_b   1.000
_cell.length_c   1.000
_cell.angle_alpha   90.00
_cell.angle_beta   90.00
_cell.angle_gamma   90.00
#
_symmetry.space_group_name_H-M   'P 1'
#
loop_
_entity.id
_entity.type
_entity.pdbx_description
1 polymer ?
#
loop_
_entity_poly.entity_id
_entity_poly.type
_entity_poly.pdbx_seq_one_letter_code
_entity_poly.pdbx_strand_id
1 'polypeptide(L)'
;MTLILKDAIKPNLVQTIYGTPAFVHGGPFANIAHGCNSVLATTTALHLADYTITEAGFGADLGAEKFLDIKTPNLPTTPDAVVIVATIRALKMHGGVAKTDLGEENVEAVRAGFANLKRHVENVRKFGVPAVIAINEFVADTEAEIAALKELCAEINVPVELASVWANGADGGVDLAKAVVNAVENGNANYKRLYSDCLLYTSPSPR
;
A
#
# COMPACT_ATOMS: atom_id res chain seq x y z
N MET A 1 22.16 -20.63 -17.99
CA MET A 1 21.23 -19.72 -17.32
C MET A 1 20.91 -18.48 -18.14
N THR A 2 21.90 -17.68 -18.57
CA THR A 2 21.68 -16.42 -19.33
C THR A 2 20.79 -16.59 -20.59
N LEU A 3 20.99 -17.63 -21.37
CA LEU A 3 20.18 -17.92 -22.57
C LEU A 3 18.71 -18.24 -22.23
N ILE A 4 18.45 -18.97 -21.15
CA ILE A 4 17.10 -19.34 -20.72
C ILE A 4 16.35 -18.12 -20.17
N LEU A 5 17.04 -17.22 -19.50
CA LEU A 5 16.46 -16.03 -18.86
C LEU A 5 16.44 -14.80 -19.77
N LYS A 6 16.97 -14.88 -20.98
CA LYS A 6 17.15 -13.76 -21.90
C LYS A 6 15.89 -12.91 -22.11
N ASP A 7 14.75 -13.56 -22.28
CA ASP A 7 13.49 -12.87 -22.48
C ASP A 7 12.73 -12.66 -21.17
N ALA A 8 12.87 -13.57 -20.22
CA ALA A 8 12.24 -13.48 -18.91
C ALA A 8 12.74 -12.30 -18.05
N ILE A 9 13.94 -11.81 -18.30
CA ILE A 9 14.50 -10.66 -17.57
C ILE A 9 13.94 -9.31 -18.04
N LYS A 10 13.23 -9.28 -19.15
CA LYS A 10 12.64 -8.06 -19.70
C LYS A 10 11.26 -7.83 -19.13
N PRO A 11 10.97 -6.66 -18.53
CA PRO A 11 9.62 -6.31 -18.12
C PRO A 11 8.67 -6.27 -19.32
N ASN A 12 7.44 -6.76 -19.14
CA ASN A 12 6.39 -6.62 -20.13
C ASN A 12 5.71 -5.27 -19.95
N LEU A 13 5.70 -4.45 -21.00
CA LEU A 13 4.93 -3.22 -21.02
C LEU A 13 3.54 -3.54 -21.58
N VAL A 14 2.52 -3.24 -20.80
CA VAL A 14 1.11 -3.40 -21.17
C VAL A 14 0.38 -2.07 -21.01
N GLN A 15 -0.83 -1.99 -21.57
CA GLN A 15 -1.67 -0.82 -21.46
C GLN A 15 -2.96 -1.18 -20.72
N THR A 16 -3.34 -0.33 -19.77
CA THR A 16 -4.64 -0.45 -19.11
C THR A 16 -5.78 -0.03 -20.05
N ILE A 17 -7.02 -0.33 -19.66
CA ILE A 17 -8.21 0.09 -20.42
C ILE A 17 -8.35 1.61 -20.54
N TYR A 18 -7.71 2.38 -19.66
CA TYR A 18 -7.67 3.84 -19.69
C TYR A 18 -6.44 4.42 -20.41
N GLY A 19 -5.66 3.57 -21.07
CA GLY A 19 -4.47 4.01 -21.80
C GLY A 19 -3.21 4.23 -20.96
N THR A 20 -3.29 4.00 -19.66
CA THR A 20 -2.12 4.14 -18.76
C THR A 20 -1.14 2.99 -18.99
N PRO A 21 0.16 3.25 -19.21
CA PRO A 21 1.16 2.20 -19.30
C PRO A 21 1.37 1.50 -17.97
N ALA A 22 1.60 0.19 -18.01
CA ALA A 22 1.90 -0.60 -16.82
C ALA A 22 2.98 -1.65 -17.14
N PHE A 23 3.94 -1.81 -16.24
CA PHE A 23 4.94 -2.87 -16.31
C PHE A 23 4.52 -4.07 -15.49
N VAL A 24 4.54 -5.24 -16.12
CA VAL A 24 4.33 -6.53 -15.46
C VAL A 24 5.63 -7.32 -15.56
N HIS A 25 6.24 -7.66 -14.42
CA HIS A 25 7.50 -8.36 -14.42
C HIS A 25 7.69 -9.23 -13.18
N GLY A 26 8.04 -10.48 -13.41
CA GLY A 26 8.16 -11.50 -12.37
C GLY A 26 6.78 -11.91 -11.88
N GLY A 27 6.72 -12.59 -10.76
CA GLY A 27 5.51 -13.05 -10.08
C GLY A 27 5.87 -13.46 -8.66
N PRO A 28 6.65 -12.62 -7.93
CA PRO A 28 7.16 -13.03 -6.63
C PRO A 28 6.03 -13.00 -5.60
N PHE A 29 5.85 -14.12 -4.93
CA PHE A 29 4.94 -14.20 -3.78
C PHE A 29 5.61 -13.61 -2.53
N ALA A 30 4.87 -12.80 -1.76
CA ALA A 30 5.41 -12.13 -0.59
C ALA A 30 5.83 -13.08 0.54
N ASN A 31 5.28 -14.29 0.59
CA ASN A 31 5.67 -15.32 1.56
C ASN A 31 7.00 -16.02 1.24
N ILE A 32 7.48 -15.94 -0.01
CA ILE A 32 8.73 -16.58 -0.45
C ILE A 32 9.73 -15.63 -1.10
N ALA A 33 9.30 -14.41 -1.42
CA ALA A 33 10.12 -13.38 -2.06
C ALA A 33 9.74 -12.00 -1.51
N HIS A 34 10.18 -10.92 -2.16
CA HIS A 34 9.88 -9.55 -1.72
C HIS A 34 8.45 -9.07 -2.01
N GLY A 35 7.66 -9.84 -2.78
CA GLY A 35 6.21 -9.64 -2.93
C GLY A 35 5.78 -8.39 -3.71
N CYS A 36 6.63 -7.87 -4.58
CA CYS A 36 6.35 -6.71 -5.40
C CYS A 36 7.06 -6.81 -6.75
N ASN A 37 6.72 -5.93 -7.69
CA ASN A 37 7.34 -5.89 -9.00
C ASN A 37 8.88 -5.77 -8.93
N SER A 38 9.59 -6.12 -9.99
CA SER A 38 11.05 -6.11 -9.99
C SER A 38 11.65 -4.71 -9.86
N VAL A 39 12.87 -4.63 -9.36
CA VAL A 39 13.67 -3.39 -9.36
C VAL A 39 13.81 -2.86 -10.77
N LEU A 40 14.06 -3.74 -11.76
CA LEU A 40 14.21 -3.35 -13.16
C LEU A 40 12.95 -2.66 -13.71
N ALA A 41 11.76 -3.25 -13.49
CA ALA A 41 10.51 -2.67 -13.97
C ALA A 41 10.24 -1.32 -13.28
N THR A 42 10.42 -1.23 -11.97
CA THR A 42 10.19 0.02 -11.23
C THR A 42 11.19 1.11 -11.65
N THR A 43 12.48 0.78 -11.80
CA THR A 43 13.47 1.73 -12.28
C THR A 43 13.16 2.21 -13.70
N THR A 44 12.70 1.31 -14.58
CA THR A 44 12.28 1.69 -15.92
C THR A 44 11.08 2.64 -15.89
N ALA A 45 10.08 2.36 -15.07
CA ALA A 45 8.91 3.23 -14.90
C ALA A 45 9.29 4.63 -14.38
N LEU A 46 10.18 4.71 -13.41
CA LEU A 46 10.69 5.97 -12.86
C LEU A 46 11.40 6.85 -13.90
N HIS A 47 11.95 6.27 -14.95
CA HIS A 47 12.58 7.03 -16.05
C HIS A 47 11.57 7.49 -17.13
N LEU A 48 10.38 6.91 -17.15
CA LEU A 48 9.40 7.12 -18.23
C LEU A 48 8.17 7.92 -17.80
N ALA A 49 7.96 8.14 -16.51
CA ALA A 49 6.76 8.79 -15.99
C ALA A 49 7.09 9.76 -14.85
N ASP A 50 6.28 10.81 -14.73
CA ASP A 50 6.37 11.78 -13.64
C ASP A 50 5.97 11.16 -12.29
N TYR A 51 5.00 10.24 -12.31
CA TYR A 51 4.56 9.46 -11.17
C TYR A 51 4.63 7.98 -11.45
N THR A 52 5.27 7.24 -10.57
CA THR A 52 5.33 5.78 -10.65
C THR A 52 4.67 5.16 -9.43
N ILE A 53 3.64 4.33 -9.68
CA ILE A 53 2.92 3.60 -8.63
C ILE A 53 3.34 2.13 -8.70
N THR A 54 3.67 1.55 -7.57
CA THR A 54 4.02 0.14 -7.44
C THR A 54 3.29 -0.46 -6.24
N GLU A 55 3.18 -1.76 -6.22
CA GLU A 55 2.52 -2.47 -5.12
C GLU A 55 3.51 -2.98 -4.08
N ALA A 56 2.98 -3.28 -2.91
CA ALA A 56 3.60 -4.14 -1.90
C ALA A 56 2.60 -5.24 -1.55
N GLY A 57 2.93 -6.48 -1.87
CA GLY A 57 2.02 -7.62 -1.75
C GLY A 57 1.67 -7.99 -0.32
N PHE A 58 0.46 -8.52 -0.11
CA PHE A 58 -0.13 -8.85 1.19
C PHE A 58 -0.41 -7.64 2.08
N GLY A 59 -0.53 -7.85 3.39
CA GLY A 59 -0.76 -6.78 4.34
C GLY A 59 0.45 -5.86 4.55
N ALA A 60 0.21 -4.68 5.08
CA ALA A 60 1.26 -3.70 5.34
C ALA A 60 2.29 -4.17 6.39
N ASP A 61 1.93 -5.14 7.19
CA ASP A 61 2.81 -5.82 8.17
C ASP A 61 3.83 -6.78 7.53
N LEU A 62 3.61 -7.18 6.28
CA LEU A 62 4.51 -8.06 5.54
C LEU A 62 5.06 -7.39 4.28
N GLY A 63 4.20 -7.03 3.34
CA GLY A 63 4.61 -6.55 2.02
C GLY A 63 5.24 -5.16 2.07
N ALA A 64 4.67 -4.23 2.83
CA ALA A 64 5.23 -2.90 2.97
C ALA A 64 6.60 -2.92 3.63
N GLU A 65 6.80 -3.76 4.67
CA GLU A 65 8.10 -3.91 5.32
C GLU A 65 9.14 -4.49 4.35
N LYS A 66 8.78 -5.54 3.59
CA LYS A 66 9.67 -6.09 2.56
C LYS A 66 9.99 -5.09 1.45
N PHE A 67 9.01 -4.33 1.01
CA PHE A 67 9.23 -3.29 0.03
C PHE A 67 10.23 -2.24 0.55
N LEU A 68 9.99 -1.74 1.74
CA LEU A 68 10.79 -0.68 2.33
C LEU A 68 12.19 -1.15 2.71
N ASP A 69 12.35 -2.33 3.33
CA ASP A 69 13.65 -2.79 3.81
C ASP A 69 14.46 -3.59 2.77
N ILE A 70 13.82 -4.23 1.78
CA ILE A 70 14.51 -5.09 0.81
C ILE A 70 14.58 -4.43 -0.57
N LYS A 71 13.43 -3.96 -1.10
CA LYS A 71 13.39 -3.42 -2.47
C LYS A 71 13.90 -1.98 -2.53
N THR A 72 13.41 -1.10 -1.68
CA THR A 72 13.74 0.33 -1.70
C THR A 72 15.25 0.60 -1.69
N PRO A 73 16.10 -0.10 -0.91
CA PRO A 73 17.54 0.11 -0.95
C PRO A 73 18.21 -0.15 -2.31
N ASN A 74 17.52 -0.87 -3.21
CA ASN A 74 18.00 -1.19 -4.55
C ASN A 74 17.37 -0.32 -5.65
N LEU A 75 16.53 0.63 -5.29
CA LEU A 75 15.92 1.59 -6.21
C LEU A 75 16.77 2.86 -6.32
N PRO A 76 16.68 3.59 -7.46
CA PRO A 76 17.39 4.86 -7.63
C PRO A 76 16.82 5.99 -6.75
N THR A 77 15.60 5.86 -6.25
CA THR A 77 14.95 6.81 -5.36
C THR A 77 14.14 6.08 -4.29
N THR A 78 13.76 6.79 -3.25
CA THR A 78 12.91 6.30 -2.17
C THR A 78 11.45 6.63 -2.44
N PRO A 79 10.47 5.92 -1.84
CA PRO A 79 9.06 6.26 -1.99
C PRO A 79 8.73 7.60 -1.32
N ASP A 80 7.93 8.41 -1.99
CA ASP A 80 7.48 9.72 -1.51
C ASP A 80 6.18 9.63 -0.70
N ALA A 81 5.36 8.62 -0.96
CA ALA A 81 4.12 8.34 -0.22
C ALA A 81 3.77 6.85 -0.24
N VAL A 82 3.00 6.42 0.74
CA VAL A 82 2.43 5.06 0.83
C VAL A 82 0.91 5.16 0.90
N VAL A 83 0.21 4.43 0.03
CA VAL A 83 -1.25 4.28 0.11
C VAL A 83 -1.56 2.99 0.89
N ILE A 84 -2.28 3.13 2.00
CA ILE A 84 -2.78 2.00 2.79
C ILE A 84 -4.23 1.76 2.40
N VAL A 85 -4.49 0.62 1.78
CA VAL A 85 -5.87 0.23 1.43
C VAL A 85 -6.55 -0.36 2.66
N ALA A 86 -7.66 0.24 3.06
CA ALA A 86 -8.51 -0.22 4.15
C ALA A 86 -9.90 -0.56 3.63
N THR A 87 -10.60 -1.48 4.31
CA THR A 87 -12.01 -1.80 4.04
C THR A 87 -12.80 -1.74 5.33
N ILE A 88 -14.03 -1.24 5.28
CA ILE A 88 -14.94 -1.25 6.43
C ILE A 88 -15.15 -2.68 6.95
N ARG A 89 -15.27 -3.65 6.05
CA ARG A 89 -15.40 -5.08 6.41
C ARG A 89 -14.23 -5.60 7.24
N ALA A 90 -12.99 -5.25 6.87
CA ALA A 90 -11.81 -5.65 7.64
C ALA A 90 -11.80 -5.01 9.03
N LEU A 91 -12.15 -3.74 9.13
CA LEU A 91 -12.25 -3.04 10.41
C LEU A 91 -13.32 -3.67 11.30
N LYS A 92 -14.53 -3.95 10.79
CA LYS A 92 -15.57 -4.67 11.53
C LYS A 92 -15.09 -6.03 12.04
N MET A 93 -14.39 -6.79 11.18
CA MET A 93 -13.84 -8.08 11.58
C MET A 93 -12.78 -7.95 12.69
N HIS A 94 -11.90 -6.97 12.61
CA HIS A 94 -10.95 -6.65 13.69
C HIS A 94 -11.64 -6.12 14.96
N GLY A 95 -12.82 -5.51 14.82
CA GLY A 95 -13.70 -5.11 15.91
C GLY A 95 -14.54 -6.24 16.51
N GLY A 96 -14.36 -7.49 16.04
CA GLY A 96 -15.00 -8.69 16.61
C GLY A 96 -16.28 -9.15 15.91
N VAL A 97 -16.66 -8.55 14.78
CA VAL A 97 -17.82 -8.99 13.99
C VAL A 97 -17.50 -10.28 13.23
N ALA A 98 -18.41 -11.25 13.30
CA ALA A 98 -18.26 -12.50 12.56
C ALA A 98 -18.37 -12.29 11.04
N LYS A 99 -17.73 -13.16 10.25
CA LYS A 99 -17.72 -13.05 8.78
C LYS A 99 -19.12 -13.08 8.15
N THR A 100 -20.06 -13.75 8.77
CA THR A 100 -21.45 -13.84 8.35
C THR A 100 -22.22 -12.52 8.47
N ASP A 101 -21.81 -11.66 9.40
CA ASP A 101 -22.58 -10.48 9.84
C ASP A 101 -21.94 -9.16 9.34
N LEU A 102 -20.87 -9.26 8.53
CA LEU A 102 -20.14 -8.10 7.99
C LEU A 102 -20.98 -7.21 7.05
N GLY A 103 -22.12 -7.69 6.59
CA GLY A 103 -23.06 -6.92 5.75
C GLY A 103 -23.94 -5.96 6.54
N GLU A 104 -24.05 -6.10 7.87
CA GLU A 104 -24.86 -5.24 8.73
C GLU A 104 -24.03 -4.04 9.23
N GLU A 105 -24.68 -2.88 9.37
CA GLU A 105 -24.02 -1.68 9.92
C GLU A 105 -23.54 -1.92 11.35
N ASN A 106 -22.29 -1.58 11.61
CA ASN A 106 -21.72 -1.64 12.96
C ASN A 106 -20.58 -0.63 13.16
N VAL A 107 -20.93 0.60 13.43
CA VAL A 107 -19.99 1.72 13.66
C VAL A 107 -19.07 1.45 14.84
N GLU A 108 -19.58 0.87 15.93
CA GLU A 108 -18.76 0.56 17.11
C GLU A 108 -17.65 -0.45 16.79
N ALA A 109 -17.94 -1.45 15.98
CA ALA A 109 -16.94 -2.41 15.54
C ALA A 109 -15.91 -1.75 14.61
N VAL A 110 -16.30 -0.81 13.76
CA VAL A 110 -15.34 0.00 12.96
C VAL A 110 -14.38 0.76 13.87
N ARG A 111 -14.92 1.44 14.91
CA ARG A 111 -14.12 2.17 15.90
C ARG A 111 -13.16 1.23 16.65
N ALA A 112 -13.65 0.10 17.12
CA ALA A 112 -12.81 -0.89 17.82
C ALA A 112 -11.70 -1.46 16.93
N GLY A 113 -12.03 -1.78 15.67
CA GLY A 113 -11.07 -2.33 14.70
C GLY A 113 -10.05 -1.34 14.17
N PHE A 114 -10.28 -0.04 14.35
CA PHE A 114 -9.37 1.01 13.91
C PHE A 114 -7.96 0.90 14.50
N ALA A 115 -7.82 0.31 15.69
CA ALA A 115 -6.53 0.10 16.33
C ALA A 115 -5.53 -0.66 15.40
N ASN A 116 -6.01 -1.58 14.58
CA ASN A 116 -5.21 -2.29 13.59
C ASN A 116 -4.72 -1.36 12.47
N LEU A 117 -5.62 -0.59 11.86
CA LEU A 117 -5.27 0.36 10.80
C LEU A 117 -4.31 1.45 11.32
N LYS A 118 -4.57 1.97 12.51
CA LYS A 118 -3.67 2.92 13.18
C LYS A 118 -2.25 2.36 13.32
N ARG A 119 -2.12 1.09 13.70
CA ARG A 119 -0.82 0.42 13.79
C ARG A 119 -0.08 0.38 12.45
N HIS A 120 -0.78 0.12 11.35
CA HIS A 120 -0.18 0.14 10.02
C HIS A 120 0.30 1.55 9.63
N VAL A 121 -0.49 2.59 9.91
CA VAL A 121 -0.08 3.99 9.70
C VAL A 121 1.17 4.32 10.53
N GLU A 122 1.18 3.96 11.81
CA GLU A 122 2.33 4.16 12.69
C GLU A 122 3.59 3.45 12.18
N ASN A 123 3.44 2.23 11.64
CA ASN A 123 4.56 1.47 11.10
C ASN A 123 5.13 2.14 9.84
N VAL A 124 4.30 2.59 8.91
CA VAL A 124 4.76 3.35 7.72
C VAL A 124 5.48 4.63 8.14
N ARG A 125 4.93 5.36 9.11
CA ARG A 125 5.55 6.58 9.63
C ARG A 125 6.93 6.38 10.25
N LYS A 126 7.23 5.20 10.81
CA LYS A 126 8.58 4.88 11.32
C LYS A 126 9.63 4.89 10.22
N PHE A 127 9.26 4.53 9.00
CA PHE A 127 10.13 4.65 7.83
C PHE A 127 10.28 6.08 7.31
N GLY A 128 9.56 7.04 7.91
CA GLY A 128 9.63 8.45 7.50
C GLY A 128 8.89 8.77 6.20
N VAL A 129 7.95 7.93 5.79
CA VAL A 129 7.16 8.11 4.57
C VAL A 129 5.74 8.54 4.91
N PRO A 130 5.17 9.57 4.25
CA PRO A 130 3.78 9.95 4.40
C PRO A 130 2.82 8.82 4.02
N ALA A 131 1.75 8.65 4.78
CA ALA A 131 0.70 7.68 4.48
C ALA A 131 -0.59 8.39 4.06
N VAL A 132 -1.29 7.81 3.09
CA VAL A 132 -2.67 8.17 2.69
C VAL A 132 -3.51 6.90 2.81
N ILE A 133 -4.72 7.01 3.36
CA ILE A 133 -5.63 5.88 3.48
C ILE A 133 -6.62 5.92 2.30
N ALA A 134 -6.74 4.79 1.62
CA ALA A 134 -7.77 4.54 0.62
C ALA A 134 -8.84 3.63 1.23
N ILE A 135 -10.05 4.12 1.39
CA ILE A 135 -11.20 3.29 1.78
C ILE A 135 -11.69 2.60 0.50
N ASN A 136 -11.38 1.31 0.34
CA ASN A 136 -11.93 0.53 -0.76
C ASN A 136 -13.39 0.19 -0.45
N GLU A 137 -14.30 0.90 -1.13
CA GLU A 137 -15.73 0.84 -0.88
C GLU A 137 -16.36 -0.47 -1.36
N PHE A 138 -17.21 -1.04 -0.54
CA PHE A 138 -18.09 -2.16 -0.87
C PHE A 138 -19.56 -1.74 -0.77
N VAL A 139 -20.43 -2.41 -1.53
CA VAL A 139 -21.87 -2.12 -1.62
C VAL A 139 -22.58 -2.14 -0.26
N ALA A 140 -22.06 -2.91 0.69
CA ALA A 140 -22.63 -3.02 2.04
C ALA A 140 -22.08 -1.99 3.03
N ASP A 141 -21.14 -1.16 2.64
CA ASP A 141 -20.57 -0.13 3.52
C ASP A 141 -21.57 1.02 3.67
N THR A 142 -21.80 1.48 4.90
CA THR A 142 -22.73 2.57 5.16
C THR A 142 -22.03 3.91 5.29
N GLU A 143 -22.74 5.00 5.02
CA GLU A 143 -22.22 6.36 5.18
C GLU A 143 -21.75 6.63 6.63
N ALA A 144 -22.46 6.08 7.63
CA ALA A 144 -22.11 6.22 9.03
C ALA A 144 -20.78 5.53 9.37
N GLU A 145 -20.54 4.34 8.84
CA GLU A 145 -19.29 3.61 9.01
C GLU A 145 -18.10 4.32 8.33
N ILE A 146 -18.31 4.83 7.10
CA ILE A 146 -17.31 5.61 6.36
C ILE A 146 -17.00 6.91 7.09
N ALA A 147 -18.02 7.63 7.58
CA ALA A 147 -17.84 8.87 8.34
C ALA A 147 -17.05 8.62 9.63
N ALA A 148 -17.38 7.58 10.38
CA ALA A 148 -16.64 7.21 11.59
C ALA A 148 -15.16 6.90 11.30
N LEU A 149 -14.85 6.22 10.20
CA LEU A 149 -13.48 5.97 9.80
C LEU A 149 -12.74 7.25 9.43
N LYS A 150 -13.38 8.18 8.72
CA LYS A 150 -12.82 9.49 8.38
C LYS A 150 -12.50 10.31 9.63
N GLU A 151 -13.40 10.35 10.62
CA GLU A 151 -13.17 11.00 11.91
C GLU A 151 -11.92 10.43 12.61
N LEU A 152 -11.82 9.12 12.73
CA LEU A 152 -10.70 8.44 13.37
C LEU A 152 -9.37 8.70 12.64
N CYS A 153 -9.38 8.78 11.31
CA CYS A 153 -8.22 9.14 10.52
C CYS A 153 -7.79 10.59 10.77
N ALA A 154 -8.76 11.51 10.92
CA ALA A 154 -8.48 12.90 11.25
C ALA A 154 -7.83 13.04 12.64
N GLU A 155 -8.25 12.26 13.65
CA GLU A 155 -7.63 12.26 14.99
C GLU A 155 -6.13 11.93 14.97
N ILE A 156 -5.70 11.09 14.03
CA ILE A 156 -4.29 10.72 13.88
C ILE A 156 -3.58 11.51 12.77
N ASN A 157 -4.21 12.54 12.22
CA ASN A 157 -3.69 13.38 11.15
C ASN A 157 -3.19 12.57 9.95
N VAL A 158 -4.02 11.69 9.41
CA VAL A 158 -3.74 10.95 8.18
C VAL A 158 -4.81 11.26 7.14
N PRO A 159 -4.44 11.64 5.90
CA PRO A 159 -5.38 11.83 4.81
C PRO A 159 -6.12 10.52 4.49
N VAL A 160 -7.41 10.61 4.23
CA VAL A 160 -8.25 9.46 3.90
C VAL A 160 -9.26 9.83 2.83
N GLU A 161 -9.34 9.02 1.78
CA GLU A 161 -10.27 9.20 0.69
C GLU A 161 -11.01 7.91 0.36
N LEU A 162 -12.25 8.06 -0.11
CA LEU A 162 -13.05 6.97 -0.59
C LEU A 162 -12.59 6.57 -2.00
N ALA A 163 -12.43 5.28 -2.23
CA ALA A 163 -12.07 4.71 -3.52
C ALA A 163 -13.20 3.78 -3.99
N SER A 164 -14.09 4.31 -4.83
CA SER A 164 -15.19 3.58 -5.46
C SER A 164 -14.84 3.09 -6.88
N VAL A 165 -13.57 2.72 -7.07
CA VAL A 165 -13.02 2.35 -8.40
C VAL A 165 -13.72 1.13 -9.00
N TRP A 166 -14.19 0.19 -8.16
CA TRP A 166 -14.93 -0.97 -8.64
C TRP A 166 -16.24 -0.59 -9.33
N ALA A 167 -16.98 0.38 -8.78
CA ALA A 167 -18.28 0.81 -9.31
C ALA A 167 -18.13 1.88 -10.42
N ASN A 168 -17.20 2.81 -10.26
CA ASN A 168 -17.10 4.04 -11.04
C ASN A 168 -15.83 4.12 -11.91
N GLY A 169 -15.04 3.05 -11.96
CA GLY A 169 -13.78 3.06 -12.72
C GLY A 169 -12.81 4.14 -12.22
N ALA A 170 -12.09 4.76 -13.13
CA ALA A 170 -11.09 5.78 -12.79
C ALA A 170 -11.68 7.00 -12.06
N ASP A 171 -12.92 7.38 -12.38
CA ASP A 171 -13.60 8.52 -11.75
C ASP A 171 -13.77 8.31 -10.25
N GLY A 172 -13.98 7.06 -9.81
CA GLY A 172 -14.06 6.70 -8.39
C GLY A 172 -12.75 6.80 -7.61
N GLY A 173 -11.64 7.09 -8.26
CA GLY A 173 -10.31 7.24 -7.66
C GLY A 173 -9.73 8.64 -7.71
N VAL A 174 -10.43 9.63 -8.27
CA VAL A 174 -9.90 10.97 -8.53
C VAL A 174 -9.49 11.70 -7.24
N ASP A 175 -10.30 11.66 -6.20
CA ASP A 175 -9.99 12.36 -4.96
C ASP A 175 -8.84 11.69 -4.20
N LEU A 176 -8.79 10.35 -4.22
CA LEU A 176 -7.63 9.61 -3.73
C LEU A 176 -6.36 10.01 -4.50
N ALA A 177 -6.43 10.10 -5.83
CA ALA A 177 -5.28 10.51 -6.65
C ALA A 177 -4.80 11.93 -6.27
N LYS A 178 -5.70 12.89 -6.07
CA LYS A 178 -5.34 14.24 -5.60
C LYS A 178 -4.67 14.23 -4.22
N ALA A 179 -5.19 13.43 -3.28
CA ALA A 179 -4.61 13.28 -1.96
C ALA A 179 -3.20 12.68 -2.02
N VAL A 180 -2.98 11.69 -2.89
CA VAL A 180 -1.67 11.07 -3.11
C VAL A 180 -0.69 12.08 -3.74
N VAL A 181 -1.08 12.80 -4.80
CA VAL A 181 -0.25 13.84 -5.43
C VAL A 181 0.13 14.90 -4.39
N ASN A 182 -0.83 15.35 -3.59
CA ASN A 182 -0.53 16.32 -2.52
C ASN A 182 0.46 15.75 -1.48
N ALA A 183 0.36 14.47 -1.14
CA ALA A 183 1.29 13.82 -0.22
C ALA A 183 2.71 13.69 -0.82
N VAL A 184 2.81 13.46 -2.13
CA VAL A 184 4.09 13.39 -2.86
C VAL A 184 4.74 14.77 -2.98
N GLU A 185 3.99 15.79 -3.40
CA GLU A 185 4.53 17.11 -3.71
C GLU A 185 4.77 17.97 -2.46
N ASN A 186 3.91 17.86 -1.45
CA ASN A 186 3.94 18.70 -0.25
C ASN A 186 4.29 17.89 1.02
N GLY A 187 4.34 16.57 0.95
CA GLY A 187 4.78 15.71 2.04
C GLY A 187 6.30 15.80 2.22
N ASN A 188 6.75 15.76 3.47
CA ASN A 188 8.16 15.73 3.79
C ASN A 188 8.63 14.27 3.97
N ALA A 189 8.68 13.50 2.88
CA ALA A 189 9.24 12.17 2.91
C ALA A 189 10.71 12.20 3.31
N ASN A 190 11.07 11.47 4.34
CA ASN A 190 12.44 11.32 4.82
C ASN A 190 12.67 9.84 5.17
N TYR A 191 12.67 9.04 4.12
CA TYR A 191 12.79 7.59 4.26
C TYR A 191 14.03 7.18 5.04
N LYS A 192 13.83 6.24 5.97
CA LYS A 192 14.89 5.62 6.77
C LYS A 192 14.60 4.14 6.91
N ARG A 193 15.60 3.32 6.69
CA ARG A 193 15.53 1.89 7.04
C ARG A 193 15.46 1.74 8.57
N LEU A 194 14.70 0.76 9.03
CA LEU A 194 14.59 0.47 10.47
C LEU A 194 15.85 -0.23 11.00
N TYR A 195 16.59 -0.93 10.14
CA TYR A 195 17.85 -1.61 10.49
C TYR A 195 18.82 -1.62 9.32
N SER A 196 20.11 -1.76 9.62
CA SER A 196 21.16 -1.91 8.62
C SER A 196 21.41 -3.38 8.27
N ASP A 197 21.98 -3.63 7.09
CA ASP A 197 22.33 -4.99 6.65
C ASP A 197 23.26 -5.72 7.62
N CYS A 198 24.09 -4.99 8.34
CA CYS A 198 25.02 -5.53 9.33
C CYS A 198 24.33 -6.21 10.52
N LEU A 199 23.09 -5.81 10.87
CA LEU A 199 22.35 -6.41 12.00
C LEU A 199 21.90 -7.84 11.71
N LEU A 200 21.76 -8.23 10.45
CA LEU A 200 21.42 -9.60 10.05
C LEU A 200 22.55 -10.60 10.40
N TYR A 201 23.81 -10.14 10.41
CA TYR A 201 24.97 -10.95 10.77
C TYR A 201 25.31 -10.93 12.26
N THR A 202 24.84 -9.92 12.99
CA THR A 202 25.12 -9.72 14.40
C THR A 202 23.99 -10.10 15.34
N SER A 203 22.78 -10.30 14.81
CA SER A 203 21.65 -10.81 15.59
C SER A 203 21.94 -12.27 15.97
N PRO A 204 21.99 -12.61 17.27
CA PRO A 204 22.10 -14.00 17.66
C PRO A 204 20.90 -14.76 17.10
N SER A 205 21.18 -15.79 16.30
CA SER A 205 20.14 -16.69 15.80
C SER A 205 19.30 -17.16 16.98
N PRO A 206 17.98 -17.06 16.94
CA PRO A 206 17.14 -17.64 17.98
C PRO A 206 17.46 -19.12 18.07
N ARG A 207 17.92 -19.54 19.22
CA ARG A 207 18.22 -20.94 19.54
C ARG A 207 16.92 -21.67 19.89
#